data_c0054c8bb5121127c38c0b1b306b92f6
#
_entry.id   c0054c8bb5121127c38c0b1b306b92f6
#
_cell.length_a   1.000
_cell.length_b   1.000
_cell.length_c   1.000
_cell.angle_alpha   90.00
_cell.angle_beta   90.00
_cell.angle_gamma   90.00
#
_symmetry.space_group_name_H-M   'P 1'
#
loop_
_entity.id
_entity.type
_entity.pdbx_description
1 polymer ?
#
loop_
_entity_poly.entity_id
_entity_poly.type
_entity_poly.pdbx_seq_one_letter_code
_entity_poly.pdbx_strand_id
1 'polypeptide(L)'
;MGLTGIQIYKLLPKTNCGECGVPTCLAFAMALAAGKAELASCPYVSEEAKELLSEASAPPIRPVVIGSGERTLKIGGETVLFRHEKTFFNPPGIAVRVADDMPDSEVDGRLKRFQELQYERVGLTLRPDLVAVQASDGDAGRFVALIEKVKAAVAAPLILISRDPKVMEAGLKAAAERKPLIYAATPENVEAMGELAKAHGCPIAVKGKDLDEVVSLTTKLTESGLKDLVIDSGSRNFKRALEDQIFIRRAALLKKFRPLGFPTIVFPCEMTDDFRKETVLAATFIAKYGGIVVLSDLQGHSLFPLVLARMNIYTDPQRPMATSPGIYEINSPSDSSPMCVTSNFSLTYFIVSGEIESSRVPTWLVVMDTEGLSVMTAWAAGKFVGDAIGIFMKKSS
;
A
#
# COMPACT_ATOMS: atom_id res chain seq x y z
N MET A 1 -0.80 -20.44 -14.51
CA MET A 1 -1.34 -19.76 -15.70
C MET A 1 -2.68 -19.19 -15.31
N GLY A 2 -2.93 -17.89 -15.57
CA GLY A 2 -4.28 -17.36 -15.43
C GLY A 2 -5.23 -18.18 -16.31
N LEU A 3 -6.48 -18.29 -15.89
CA LEU A 3 -7.49 -19.00 -16.68
C LEU A 3 -7.64 -18.31 -18.05
N THR A 4 -7.66 -19.09 -19.12
CA THR A 4 -7.99 -18.57 -20.44
C THR A 4 -9.46 -18.17 -20.48
N GLY A 5 -9.85 -17.25 -21.38
CA GLY A 5 -11.25 -16.86 -21.52
C GLY A 5 -12.19 -18.06 -21.74
N ILE A 6 -11.71 -19.12 -22.42
CA ILE A 6 -12.48 -20.36 -22.61
C ILE A 6 -12.66 -21.14 -21.29
N GLN A 7 -11.65 -21.17 -20.43
CA GLN A 7 -11.76 -21.82 -19.12
C GLN A 7 -12.69 -21.04 -18.20
N ILE A 8 -12.62 -19.71 -18.20
CA ILE A 8 -13.56 -18.83 -17.49
C ILE A 8 -14.98 -19.05 -18.00
N TYR A 9 -15.19 -19.08 -19.32
CA TYR A 9 -16.49 -19.29 -19.91
C TYR A 9 -17.17 -20.60 -19.45
N LYS A 10 -16.41 -21.66 -19.20
CA LYS A 10 -16.95 -22.93 -18.70
C LYS A 10 -17.58 -22.81 -17.33
N LEU A 11 -17.13 -21.86 -16.50
CA LEU A 11 -17.59 -21.61 -15.13
C LEU A 11 -18.71 -20.54 -15.07
N LEU A 12 -18.97 -19.83 -16.18
CA LEU A 12 -20.04 -18.84 -16.25
C LEU A 12 -21.41 -19.50 -16.53
N PRO A 13 -22.52 -18.85 -16.17
CA PRO A 13 -23.88 -19.40 -16.28
C PRO A 13 -24.36 -19.60 -17.72
N LYS A 14 -23.70 -19.03 -18.71
CA LYS A 14 -23.97 -19.15 -20.16
C LYS A 14 -25.37 -18.66 -20.60
N THR A 15 -26.00 -17.83 -19.80
CA THR A 15 -27.34 -17.27 -20.06
C THR A 15 -27.34 -16.19 -21.13
N ASN A 16 -26.20 -15.59 -21.44
CA ASN A 16 -26.05 -14.46 -22.37
C ASN A 16 -27.07 -13.31 -22.13
N CYS A 17 -27.40 -13.05 -20.86
CA CYS A 17 -28.41 -12.07 -20.45
C CYS A 17 -28.03 -10.61 -20.72
N GLY A 18 -26.72 -10.31 -20.88
CA GLY A 18 -26.23 -8.94 -21.10
C GLY A 18 -26.16 -8.06 -19.86
N GLU A 19 -26.63 -8.51 -18.68
CA GLU A 19 -26.71 -7.71 -17.46
C GLU A 19 -25.34 -7.27 -16.90
N CYS A 20 -24.28 -8.00 -17.25
CA CYS A 20 -22.89 -7.62 -16.93
C CYS A 20 -22.32 -6.52 -17.84
N GLY A 21 -23.16 -5.91 -18.72
CA GLY A 21 -22.74 -4.88 -19.66
C GLY A 21 -22.07 -5.42 -20.94
N VAL A 22 -22.03 -6.74 -21.11
CA VAL A 22 -21.44 -7.41 -22.30
C VAL A 22 -22.46 -8.38 -22.89
N PRO A 23 -22.63 -8.42 -24.23
CA PRO A 23 -23.78 -9.12 -24.86
C PRO A 23 -23.74 -10.65 -24.72
N THR A 24 -22.58 -11.24 -24.43
CA THR A 24 -22.46 -12.70 -24.28
C THR A 24 -21.54 -13.08 -23.14
N CYS A 25 -21.82 -14.21 -22.49
CA CYS A 25 -20.94 -14.74 -21.42
C CYS A 25 -19.54 -15.09 -21.94
N LEU A 26 -19.38 -15.40 -23.22
CA LEU A 26 -18.06 -15.61 -23.81
C LEU A 26 -17.27 -14.29 -23.94
N ALA A 27 -17.92 -13.21 -24.38
CA ALA A 27 -17.29 -11.89 -24.43
C ALA A 27 -16.92 -11.39 -23.01
N PHE A 28 -17.78 -11.64 -22.02
CA PHE A 28 -17.51 -11.36 -20.63
C PHE A 28 -16.30 -12.17 -20.09
N ALA A 29 -16.24 -13.46 -20.42
CA ALA A 29 -15.10 -14.31 -20.05
C ALA A 29 -13.77 -13.83 -20.65
N MET A 30 -13.79 -13.36 -21.90
CA MET A 30 -12.61 -12.78 -22.55
C MET A 30 -12.20 -11.45 -21.92
N ALA A 31 -13.17 -10.61 -21.55
CA ALA A 31 -12.94 -9.35 -20.84
C ALA A 31 -12.34 -9.58 -19.44
N LEU A 32 -12.85 -10.59 -18.69
CA LEU A 32 -12.29 -11.04 -17.41
C LEU A 32 -10.84 -11.53 -17.56
N ALA A 33 -10.59 -12.39 -18.56
CA ALA A 33 -9.24 -12.89 -18.84
C ALA A 33 -8.25 -11.78 -19.18
N ALA A 34 -8.73 -10.69 -19.81
CA ALA A 34 -7.95 -9.52 -20.17
C ALA A 34 -7.85 -8.47 -19.03
N GLY A 35 -8.52 -8.71 -17.88
CA GLY A 35 -8.58 -7.75 -16.78
C GLY A 35 -9.39 -6.47 -17.08
N LYS A 36 -10.30 -6.52 -18.06
CA LYS A 36 -11.15 -5.40 -18.50
C LYS A 36 -12.56 -5.42 -17.91
N ALA A 37 -12.93 -6.47 -17.20
CA ALA A 37 -14.20 -6.60 -16.50
C ALA A 37 -13.97 -7.17 -15.08
N GLU A 38 -14.93 -6.94 -14.19
CA GLU A 38 -14.94 -7.48 -12.84
C GLU A 38 -15.97 -8.61 -12.72
N LEU A 39 -15.62 -9.68 -12.03
CA LEU A 39 -16.51 -10.84 -11.86
C LEU A 39 -17.82 -10.47 -11.15
N ALA A 40 -17.77 -9.53 -10.22
CA ALA A 40 -18.93 -9.01 -9.48
C ALA A 40 -20.00 -8.39 -10.40
N SER A 41 -19.66 -8.00 -11.62
CA SER A 41 -20.62 -7.46 -12.59
C SER A 41 -21.63 -8.51 -13.10
N CYS A 42 -21.37 -9.81 -12.89
CA CYS A 42 -22.31 -10.85 -13.30
C CYS A 42 -23.12 -11.35 -12.09
N PRO A 43 -24.45 -11.09 -12.04
CA PRO A 43 -25.26 -11.48 -10.88
C PRO A 43 -25.57 -12.98 -10.80
N TYR A 44 -25.34 -13.73 -11.87
CA TYR A 44 -25.73 -15.15 -11.98
C TYR A 44 -24.58 -16.15 -11.83
N VAL A 45 -23.38 -15.72 -11.47
CA VAL A 45 -22.25 -16.63 -11.21
C VAL A 45 -22.51 -17.37 -9.88
N SER A 46 -22.43 -18.70 -9.90
CA SER A 46 -22.54 -19.49 -8.66
C SER A 46 -21.42 -19.18 -7.68
N GLU A 47 -21.64 -19.35 -6.39
CA GLU A 47 -20.63 -19.08 -5.36
C GLU A 47 -19.37 -19.93 -5.56
N GLU A 48 -19.52 -21.21 -5.94
CA GLU A 48 -18.39 -22.10 -6.28
C GLU A 48 -17.59 -21.56 -7.48
N ALA A 49 -18.27 -21.08 -8.52
CA ALA A 49 -17.62 -20.49 -9.67
C ALA A 49 -16.97 -19.14 -9.34
N LYS A 50 -17.58 -18.35 -8.44
CA LYS A 50 -16.97 -17.09 -7.93
C LYS A 50 -15.67 -17.39 -7.17
N GLU A 51 -15.65 -18.39 -6.32
CA GLU A 51 -14.44 -18.78 -5.58
C GLU A 51 -13.33 -19.24 -6.54
N LEU A 52 -13.63 -20.16 -7.47
CA LEU A 52 -12.67 -20.65 -8.45
C LEU A 52 -12.15 -19.54 -9.36
N LEU A 53 -13.04 -18.66 -9.83
CA LEU A 53 -12.68 -17.55 -10.72
C LEU A 53 -11.92 -16.46 -9.97
N SER A 54 -12.29 -16.15 -8.72
CA SER A 54 -11.58 -15.19 -7.88
C SER A 54 -10.15 -15.64 -7.57
N GLU A 55 -9.96 -16.94 -7.29
CA GLU A 55 -8.63 -17.51 -7.10
C GLU A 55 -7.78 -17.49 -8.38
N ALA A 56 -8.38 -17.77 -9.50
CA ALA A 56 -7.68 -17.82 -10.79
C ALA A 56 -7.38 -16.42 -11.34
N SER A 57 -8.22 -15.42 -11.04
CA SER A 57 -8.04 -14.02 -11.43
C SER A 57 -7.26 -13.21 -10.39
N ALA A 58 -7.04 -13.76 -9.19
CA ALA A 58 -6.24 -13.08 -8.17
C ALA A 58 -4.85 -12.73 -8.71
N PRO A 59 -4.37 -11.51 -8.42
CA PRO A 59 -3.03 -11.09 -8.84
C PRO A 59 -1.98 -12.08 -8.33
N PRO A 60 -0.84 -12.21 -9.03
CA PRO A 60 0.23 -13.13 -8.65
C PRO A 60 0.71 -12.92 -7.21
N ILE A 61 0.75 -11.68 -6.75
CA ILE A 61 0.94 -11.33 -5.34
C ILE A 61 -0.40 -10.79 -4.83
N ARG A 62 -1.03 -11.54 -3.92
CA ARG A 62 -2.35 -11.21 -3.38
C ARG A 62 -2.31 -9.89 -2.62
N PRO A 63 -3.34 -9.03 -2.75
CA PRO A 63 -3.47 -7.89 -1.88
C PRO A 63 -3.89 -8.32 -0.47
N VAL A 64 -3.34 -7.67 0.54
CA VAL A 64 -3.71 -7.85 1.94
C VAL A 64 -4.06 -6.49 2.53
N VAL A 65 -5.14 -6.43 3.31
CA VAL A 65 -5.58 -5.22 4.00
C VAL A 65 -5.35 -5.38 5.48
N ILE A 66 -4.67 -4.42 6.08
CA ILE A 66 -4.38 -4.36 7.52
C ILE A 66 -5.09 -3.12 8.07
N GLY A 67 -5.76 -3.27 9.19
CA GLY A 67 -6.53 -2.18 9.78
C GLY A 67 -8.02 -2.26 9.46
N SER A 68 -8.79 -1.37 10.08
CA SER A 68 -10.23 -1.19 9.88
C SER A 68 -10.60 0.30 9.93
N GLY A 69 -11.79 0.65 9.44
CA GLY A 69 -12.29 2.03 9.46
C GLY A 69 -11.55 2.96 8.50
N GLU A 70 -11.34 4.20 8.93
CA GLU A 70 -10.77 5.27 8.09
C GLU A 70 -9.28 5.09 7.76
N ARG A 71 -8.54 4.37 8.59
CA ARG A 71 -7.12 4.10 8.37
C ARG A 71 -6.89 2.62 8.16
N THR A 72 -6.74 2.26 6.91
CA THR A 72 -6.35 0.92 6.48
C THR A 72 -5.10 1.01 5.63
N LEU A 73 -4.25 -0.01 5.69
CA LEU A 73 -3.12 -0.19 4.79
C LEU A 73 -3.40 -1.36 3.86
N LYS A 74 -3.34 -1.13 2.57
CA LYS A 74 -3.40 -2.18 1.55
C LYS A 74 -2.00 -2.39 0.97
N ILE A 75 -1.51 -3.63 1.00
CA ILE A 75 -0.21 -4.04 0.46
C ILE A 75 -0.38 -5.17 -0.54
N GLY A 76 0.62 -5.43 -1.38
CA GLY A 76 0.55 -6.46 -2.42
C GLY A 76 -0.26 -6.03 -3.64
N GLY A 77 -0.87 -6.98 -4.34
CA GLY A 77 -1.60 -6.73 -5.59
C GLY A 77 -0.70 -6.59 -6.82
N GLU A 78 0.56 -6.89 -6.69
CA GLU A 78 1.57 -6.67 -7.70
C GLU A 78 1.48 -7.65 -8.87
N THR A 79 1.65 -7.13 -10.09
CA THR A 79 1.51 -7.88 -11.33
C THR A 79 2.75 -7.82 -12.23
N VAL A 80 3.70 -6.92 -11.96
CA VAL A 80 4.90 -6.71 -12.78
C VAL A 80 6.18 -6.86 -11.97
N LEU A 81 7.25 -7.25 -12.64
CA LEU A 81 8.56 -7.40 -12.01
C LEU A 81 9.28 -6.06 -11.91
N PHE A 82 9.20 -5.25 -12.96
CA PHE A 82 9.90 -3.99 -13.04
C PHE A 82 8.94 -2.81 -13.14
N ARG A 83 9.27 -1.72 -12.45
CA ARG A 83 8.46 -0.51 -12.42
C ARG A 83 8.19 0.09 -13.80
N HIS A 84 9.12 -0.03 -14.74
CA HIS A 84 8.95 0.53 -16.09
C HIS A 84 7.95 -0.26 -16.97
N GLU A 85 7.58 -1.47 -16.58
CA GLU A 85 6.54 -2.24 -17.29
C GLU A 85 5.14 -1.71 -16.99
N LYS A 86 4.93 -1.31 -15.74
CA LYS A 86 3.71 -0.69 -15.21
C LYS A 86 3.99 -0.16 -13.81
N THR A 87 3.20 0.81 -13.34
CA THR A 87 3.31 1.26 -11.94
C THR A 87 3.22 0.09 -10.95
N PHE A 88 3.91 0.18 -9.83
CA PHE A 88 3.67 -0.67 -8.68
C PHE A 88 2.35 -0.27 -8.03
N PHE A 89 1.59 -1.25 -7.48
CA PHE A 89 0.20 -1.01 -7.08
C PHE A 89 0.08 -0.33 -5.73
N ASN A 90 0.49 -1.02 -4.67
CA ASN A 90 0.28 -0.54 -3.32
C ASN A 90 1.63 -0.19 -2.69
N PRO A 91 1.83 1.06 -2.23
CA PRO A 91 3.05 1.46 -1.55
C PRO A 91 3.32 0.62 -0.31
N PRO A 92 4.59 0.30 0.02
CA PRO A 92 4.92 -0.40 1.25
C PRO A 92 4.55 0.42 2.48
N GLY A 93 4.03 -0.27 3.50
CA GLY A 93 3.80 0.35 4.81
C GLY A 93 5.10 0.59 5.56
N ILE A 94 5.27 1.77 6.15
CA ILE A 94 6.37 2.08 7.06
C ILE A 94 5.82 1.98 8.49
N ALA A 95 6.37 1.04 9.26
CA ALA A 95 6.00 0.78 10.65
C ALA A 95 7.08 1.24 11.61
N VAL A 96 6.69 1.77 12.78
CA VAL A 96 7.60 1.97 13.92
C VAL A 96 7.35 0.89 14.96
N ARG A 97 8.42 0.33 15.52
CA ARG A 97 8.34 -0.68 16.58
C ARG A 97 8.32 -0.02 17.98
N VAL A 98 7.38 -0.47 18.81
CA VAL A 98 7.35 -0.25 20.24
C VAL A 98 7.27 -1.60 20.96
N ALA A 99 7.92 -1.74 22.11
CA ALA A 99 7.95 -3.01 22.84
C ALA A 99 7.59 -2.78 24.33
N ASP A 100 7.05 -3.80 24.97
CA ASP A 100 6.53 -3.74 26.34
C ASP A 100 7.63 -3.71 27.42
N ASP A 101 8.89 -3.91 27.03
CA ASP A 101 10.07 -3.74 27.87
C ASP A 101 10.73 -2.35 27.75
N MET A 102 10.21 -1.49 26.87
CA MET A 102 10.71 -0.13 26.71
C MET A 102 10.25 0.78 27.86
N PRO A 103 11.07 1.76 28.25
CA PRO A 103 10.62 2.83 29.16
C PRO A 103 9.41 3.57 28.57
N ASP A 104 8.45 3.93 29.40
CA ASP A 104 7.23 4.66 28.96
C ASP A 104 7.55 5.95 28.20
N SER A 105 8.57 6.69 28.62
CA SER A 105 9.01 7.92 27.95
C SER A 105 9.52 7.68 26.53
N GLU A 106 10.12 6.52 26.26
CA GLU A 106 10.57 6.15 24.92
C GLU A 106 9.39 5.78 24.03
N VAL A 107 8.45 4.98 24.55
CA VAL A 107 7.20 4.66 23.86
C VAL A 107 6.45 5.94 23.48
N ASP A 108 6.24 6.84 24.45
CA ASP A 108 5.55 8.12 24.23
C ASP A 108 6.28 8.98 23.21
N GLY A 109 7.60 9.02 23.25
CA GLY A 109 8.43 9.73 22.28
C GLY A 109 8.25 9.19 20.85
N ARG A 110 8.21 7.87 20.67
CA ARG A 110 7.99 7.24 19.35
C ARG A 110 6.58 7.49 18.83
N LEU A 111 5.57 7.37 19.68
CA LEU A 111 4.17 7.63 19.30
C LEU A 111 3.95 9.11 18.95
N LYS A 112 4.57 10.03 19.68
CA LYS A 112 4.55 11.45 19.35
C LYS A 112 5.17 11.73 18.00
N ARG A 113 6.37 11.20 17.71
CA ARG A 113 7.00 11.32 16.38
C ARG A 113 6.17 10.70 15.27
N PHE A 114 5.51 9.57 15.53
CA PHE A 114 4.61 8.95 14.57
C PHE A 114 3.45 9.89 14.16
N GLN A 115 2.94 10.68 15.07
CA GLN A 115 1.86 11.65 14.79
C GLN A 115 2.37 12.93 14.11
N GLU A 116 3.51 13.46 14.58
CA GLU A 116 4.01 14.78 14.17
C GLU A 116 4.78 14.75 12.83
N LEU A 117 5.45 13.62 12.52
CA LEU A 117 6.24 13.52 11.29
C LEU A 117 5.36 13.26 10.07
N GLN A 118 4.77 14.33 9.57
CA GLN A 118 3.97 14.37 8.36
C GLN A 118 4.53 15.46 7.45
N TYR A 119 4.54 15.20 6.15
CA TYR A 119 5.10 16.09 5.15
C TYR A 119 4.14 16.26 4.00
N GLU A 120 3.80 17.52 3.68
CA GLU A 120 3.03 17.82 2.49
C GLU A 120 3.96 17.88 1.27
N ARG A 121 3.65 17.09 0.25
CA ARG A 121 4.40 17.09 -1.02
C ARG A 121 3.47 16.85 -2.19
N VAL A 122 3.44 17.79 -3.13
CA VAL A 122 2.61 17.75 -4.35
C VAL A 122 1.15 17.34 -4.09
N GLY A 123 0.55 17.90 -3.03
CA GLY A 123 -0.83 17.63 -2.62
C GLY A 123 -1.03 16.29 -1.92
N LEU A 124 0.03 15.58 -1.56
CA LEU A 124 -0.04 14.33 -0.81
C LEU A 124 0.55 14.51 0.59
N THR A 125 -0.11 13.94 1.59
CA THR A 125 0.43 13.84 2.95
C THR A 125 1.28 12.58 3.07
N LEU A 126 2.59 12.76 3.21
CA LEU A 126 3.57 11.69 3.38
C LEU A 126 3.82 11.44 4.86
N ARG A 127 3.57 10.24 5.35
CA ARG A 127 3.66 9.89 6.78
C ARG A 127 3.96 8.40 6.98
N PRO A 128 4.32 7.95 8.21
CA PRO A 128 4.35 6.53 8.57
C PRO A 128 2.93 5.95 8.63
N ASP A 129 2.80 4.63 8.53
CA ASP A 129 1.51 3.97 8.31
C ASP A 129 1.06 3.09 9.48
N LEU A 130 1.98 2.38 10.15
CA LEU A 130 1.65 1.38 11.16
C LEU A 130 2.50 1.52 12.43
N VAL A 131 1.96 0.98 13.53
CA VAL A 131 2.74 0.74 14.75
C VAL A 131 2.85 -0.76 14.99
N ALA A 132 4.08 -1.24 15.13
CA ALA A 132 4.38 -2.62 15.50
C ALA A 132 4.56 -2.72 17.01
N VAL A 133 3.62 -3.39 17.68
CA VAL A 133 3.58 -3.56 19.13
C VAL A 133 4.13 -4.93 19.48
N GLN A 134 5.24 -5.00 20.21
CA GLN A 134 5.97 -6.23 20.49
C GLN A 134 5.85 -6.63 21.96
N ALA A 135 5.51 -7.90 22.18
CA ALA A 135 5.70 -8.57 23.45
C ALA A 135 7.13 -9.12 23.52
N SER A 136 7.92 -8.65 24.48
CA SER A 136 9.36 -9.00 24.62
C SER A 136 9.57 -10.22 25.49
N ASP A 137 8.90 -10.34 26.64
CA ASP A 137 9.12 -11.37 27.66
C ASP A 137 7.92 -12.30 27.90
N GLY A 138 6.87 -12.19 27.10
CA GLY A 138 5.69 -13.04 27.19
C GLY A 138 4.69 -12.67 28.30
N ASP A 139 4.81 -11.50 28.91
CA ASP A 139 3.82 -10.97 29.85
C ASP A 139 2.61 -10.40 29.09
N ALA A 140 1.51 -11.15 29.11
CA ALA A 140 0.26 -10.75 28.46
C ALA A 140 -0.33 -9.46 29.02
N GLY A 141 -0.16 -9.18 30.31
CA GLY A 141 -0.67 -7.96 30.96
C GLY A 141 0.05 -6.72 30.47
N ARG A 142 1.39 -6.75 30.41
CA ARG A 142 2.21 -5.65 29.88
C ARG A 142 1.94 -5.44 28.40
N PHE A 143 1.84 -6.51 27.63
CA PHE A 143 1.52 -6.43 26.21
C PHE A 143 0.16 -5.77 25.95
N VAL A 144 -0.89 -6.17 26.69
CA VAL A 144 -2.23 -5.55 26.58
C VAL A 144 -2.18 -4.07 27.00
N ALA A 145 -1.49 -3.74 28.09
CA ALA A 145 -1.34 -2.34 28.52
C ALA A 145 -0.67 -1.47 27.46
N LEU A 146 0.39 -1.98 26.81
CA LEU A 146 1.04 -1.29 25.70
C LEU A 146 0.10 -1.12 24.49
N ILE A 147 -0.67 -2.16 24.12
CA ILE A 147 -1.65 -2.07 23.04
C ILE A 147 -2.68 -0.97 23.33
N GLU A 148 -3.24 -0.92 24.53
CA GLU A 148 -4.22 0.11 24.90
C GLU A 148 -3.60 1.51 24.88
N LYS A 149 -2.37 1.67 25.36
CA LYS A 149 -1.61 2.92 25.26
C LYS A 149 -1.43 3.38 23.80
N VAL A 150 -1.03 2.47 22.92
CA VAL A 150 -0.87 2.77 21.49
C VAL A 150 -2.22 3.13 20.85
N LYS A 151 -3.28 2.37 21.16
CA LYS A 151 -4.64 2.62 20.65
C LYS A 151 -5.17 4.00 21.07
N ALA A 152 -4.89 4.42 22.29
CA ALA A 152 -5.29 5.74 22.77
C ALA A 152 -4.50 6.88 22.11
N ALA A 153 -3.22 6.63 21.78
CA ALA A 153 -2.37 7.64 21.14
C ALA A 153 -2.62 7.77 19.64
N VAL A 154 -2.75 6.66 18.89
CA VAL A 154 -2.76 6.70 17.42
C VAL A 154 -3.92 5.89 16.82
N ALA A 155 -4.52 6.41 15.74
CA ALA A 155 -5.54 5.71 14.98
C ALA A 155 -4.95 4.90 13.79
N ALA A 156 -3.71 4.40 13.92
CA ALA A 156 -3.02 3.65 12.87
C ALA A 156 -3.36 2.15 12.92
N PRO A 157 -3.22 1.42 11.81
CA PRO A 157 -3.20 -0.04 11.81
C PRO A 157 -2.06 -0.57 12.67
N LEU A 158 -2.25 -1.72 13.30
CA LEU A 158 -1.30 -2.32 14.21
C LEU A 158 -0.70 -3.61 13.64
N ILE A 159 0.53 -3.90 14.03
CA ILE A 159 1.15 -5.22 13.91
C ILE A 159 1.36 -5.71 15.33
N LEU A 160 0.74 -6.84 15.70
CA LEU A 160 0.94 -7.47 17.00
C LEU A 160 2.04 -8.52 16.87
N ILE A 161 3.11 -8.35 17.63
CA ILE A 161 4.30 -9.21 17.58
C ILE A 161 4.39 -10.04 18.86
N SER A 162 4.12 -11.33 18.75
CA SER A 162 4.35 -12.33 19.80
C SER A 162 4.55 -13.72 19.20
N ARG A 163 5.38 -14.55 19.82
CA ARG A 163 5.54 -15.97 19.46
C ARG A 163 4.62 -16.89 20.28
N ASP A 164 4.14 -16.41 21.42
CA ASP A 164 3.25 -17.17 22.30
C ASP A 164 1.78 -16.93 21.87
N PRO A 165 1.05 -18.00 21.48
CA PRO A 165 -0.35 -17.91 21.12
C PRO A 165 -1.24 -17.35 22.23
N LYS A 166 -0.94 -17.60 23.50
CA LYS A 166 -1.73 -17.09 24.63
C LYS A 166 -1.59 -15.59 24.80
N VAL A 167 -0.36 -15.08 24.66
CA VAL A 167 -0.07 -13.64 24.67
C VAL A 167 -0.71 -12.96 23.46
N MET A 168 -0.63 -13.60 22.28
CA MET A 168 -1.29 -13.12 21.07
C MET A 168 -2.82 -13.07 21.23
N GLU A 169 -3.43 -14.09 21.82
CA GLU A 169 -4.87 -14.11 22.09
C GLU A 169 -5.31 -12.96 23.00
N ALA A 170 -4.53 -12.68 24.06
CA ALA A 170 -4.78 -11.54 24.94
C ALA A 170 -4.69 -10.21 24.19
N GLY A 171 -3.67 -10.04 23.36
CA GLY A 171 -3.50 -8.86 22.51
C GLY A 171 -4.63 -8.68 21.47
N LEU A 172 -5.09 -9.77 20.87
CA LEU A 172 -6.22 -9.74 19.94
C LEU A 172 -7.54 -9.37 20.63
N LYS A 173 -7.79 -9.85 21.85
CA LYS A 173 -8.97 -9.43 22.62
C LYS A 173 -8.98 -7.92 22.86
N ALA A 174 -7.82 -7.29 22.97
CA ALA A 174 -7.68 -5.85 23.16
C ALA A 174 -7.73 -5.04 21.84
N ALA A 175 -7.43 -5.64 20.68
CA ALA A 175 -7.24 -4.89 19.44
C ALA A 175 -7.91 -5.48 18.18
N ALA A 176 -8.70 -6.58 18.30
CA ALA A 176 -9.26 -7.25 17.11
C ALA A 176 -10.18 -6.35 16.26
N GLU A 177 -10.86 -5.39 16.88
CA GLU A 177 -11.69 -4.40 16.18
C GLU A 177 -10.92 -3.57 15.17
N ARG A 178 -9.60 -3.42 15.35
CA ARG A 178 -8.69 -2.73 14.42
C ARG A 178 -8.11 -3.64 13.36
N LYS A 179 -8.45 -4.94 13.34
CA LYS A 179 -7.90 -5.95 12.40
C LYS A 179 -6.38 -5.85 12.24
N PRO A 180 -5.61 -6.05 13.32
CA PRO A 180 -4.17 -5.95 13.27
C PRO A 180 -3.56 -7.10 12.45
N LEU A 181 -2.34 -6.90 11.94
CA LEU A 181 -1.52 -8.01 11.43
C LEU A 181 -0.97 -8.82 12.60
N ILE A 182 -1.28 -10.11 12.63
CA ILE A 182 -0.70 -11.07 13.58
C ILE A 182 0.72 -11.42 13.10
N TYR A 183 1.74 -11.24 13.95
CA TYR A 183 3.12 -11.61 13.64
C TYR A 183 3.72 -12.44 14.79
N ALA A 184 4.10 -13.73 14.59
CA ALA A 184 4.00 -14.44 13.36
C ALA A 184 3.69 -15.92 13.62
N ALA A 185 3.11 -16.59 12.62
CA ALA A 185 3.06 -18.04 12.57
C ALA A 185 4.43 -18.61 12.20
N THR A 186 4.91 -19.54 13.01
CA THR A 186 6.15 -20.31 12.82
C THR A 186 5.82 -21.81 12.80
N PRO A 187 6.75 -22.70 12.45
CA PRO A 187 6.48 -24.15 12.49
C PRO A 187 5.92 -24.65 13.84
N GLU A 188 6.32 -24.00 14.95
CA GLU A 188 5.97 -24.41 16.31
C GLU A 188 4.56 -24.00 16.73
N ASN A 189 4.01 -22.93 16.12
CA ASN A 189 2.75 -22.32 16.57
C ASN A 189 1.72 -22.10 15.45
N VAL A 190 1.99 -22.54 14.21
CA VAL A 190 1.20 -22.21 13.00
C VAL A 190 -0.29 -22.58 13.14
N GLU A 191 -0.61 -23.67 13.82
CA GLU A 191 -2.00 -24.12 14.02
C GLU A 191 -2.74 -23.14 14.95
N ALA A 192 -2.20 -22.91 16.14
CA ALA A 192 -2.81 -22.04 17.12
C ALA A 192 -2.94 -20.58 16.61
N MET A 193 -1.88 -20.06 15.97
CA MET A 193 -1.91 -18.71 15.37
C MET A 193 -2.88 -18.61 14.19
N GLY A 194 -3.00 -19.68 13.39
CA GLY A 194 -3.97 -19.76 12.29
C GLY A 194 -5.41 -19.76 12.79
N GLU A 195 -5.70 -20.47 13.87
CA GLU A 195 -7.02 -20.45 14.52
C GLU A 195 -7.38 -19.07 15.08
N LEU A 196 -6.42 -18.39 15.72
CA LEU A 196 -6.61 -17.02 16.18
C LEU A 196 -6.89 -16.05 15.02
N ALA A 197 -6.13 -16.18 13.92
CA ALA A 197 -6.34 -15.35 12.74
C ALA A 197 -7.75 -15.53 12.16
N LYS A 198 -8.25 -16.78 12.09
CA LYS A 198 -9.60 -17.07 11.62
C LYS A 198 -10.67 -16.54 12.58
N ALA A 199 -10.52 -16.80 13.88
CA ALA A 199 -11.49 -16.41 14.88
C ALA A 199 -11.72 -14.89 14.93
N HIS A 200 -10.64 -14.11 14.70
CA HIS A 200 -10.69 -12.65 14.74
C HIS A 200 -10.75 -11.99 13.33
N GLY A 201 -10.69 -12.76 12.25
CA GLY A 201 -10.69 -12.24 10.88
C GLY A 201 -9.51 -11.30 10.60
N CYS A 202 -8.34 -11.58 11.16
CA CYS A 202 -7.13 -10.79 11.07
C CYS A 202 -6.15 -11.39 10.05
N PRO A 203 -5.41 -10.55 9.28
CA PRO A 203 -4.30 -11.03 8.47
C PRO A 203 -3.17 -11.58 9.35
N ILE A 204 -2.40 -12.53 8.81
CA ILE A 204 -1.34 -13.20 9.55
C ILE A 204 -0.03 -13.26 8.76
N ALA A 205 1.07 -12.95 9.43
CA ALA A 205 2.39 -13.15 8.88
C ALA A 205 2.91 -14.57 9.16
N VAL A 206 3.59 -15.16 8.19
CA VAL A 206 4.35 -16.40 8.36
C VAL A 206 5.83 -16.06 8.44
N LYS A 207 6.56 -16.73 9.32
CA LYS A 207 8.01 -16.60 9.47
C LYS A 207 8.67 -17.96 9.42
N GLY A 208 9.44 -18.19 8.37
CA GLY A 208 10.31 -19.38 8.25
C GLY A 208 11.78 -19.03 8.51
N LYS A 209 12.62 -20.04 8.63
CA LYS A 209 14.10 -19.90 8.64
C LYS A 209 14.65 -19.76 7.22
N ASP A 210 13.90 -20.22 6.22
CA ASP A 210 14.20 -20.18 4.79
C ASP A 210 12.89 -20.18 3.98
N LEU A 211 13.01 -20.07 2.65
CA LEU A 211 11.86 -20.01 1.76
C LEU A 211 11.10 -21.34 1.65
N ASP A 212 11.75 -22.48 1.86
CA ASP A 212 11.09 -23.79 1.81
C ASP A 212 10.13 -23.96 3.02
N GLU A 213 10.56 -23.51 4.19
CA GLU A 213 9.73 -23.48 5.38
C GLU A 213 8.57 -22.48 5.24
N VAL A 214 8.83 -21.30 4.67
CA VAL A 214 7.77 -20.32 4.32
C VAL A 214 6.75 -20.94 3.39
N VAL A 215 7.17 -21.66 2.35
CA VAL A 215 6.27 -22.36 1.42
C VAL A 215 5.40 -23.38 2.15
N SER A 216 5.97 -24.16 3.07
CA SER A 216 5.23 -25.12 3.88
C SER A 216 4.16 -24.43 4.73
N LEU A 217 4.52 -23.35 5.43
CA LEU A 217 3.62 -22.58 6.29
C LEU A 217 2.49 -21.90 5.51
N THR A 218 2.80 -21.25 4.40
CA THR A 218 1.80 -20.57 3.55
C THR A 218 0.82 -21.58 2.95
N THR A 219 1.32 -22.75 2.52
CA THR A 219 0.48 -23.84 2.00
C THR A 219 -0.48 -24.33 3.08
N LYS A 220 0.02 -24.67 4.27
CA LYS A 220 -0.78 -25.15 5.41
C LYS A 220 -1.88 -24.14 5.79
N LEU A 221 -1.55 -22.86 5.91
CA LEU A 221 -2.52 -21.83 6.26
C LEU A 221 -3.54 -21.60 5.14
N THR A 222 -3.12 -21.64 3.87
CA THR A 222 -4.02 -21.49 2.72
C THR A 222 -5.00 -22.68 2.63
N GLU A 223 -4.54 -23.91 2.81
CA GLU A 223 -5.38 -25.12 2.88
C GLU A 223 -6.38 -25.06 4.03
N SER A 224 -6.01 -24.40 5.12
CA SER A 224 -6.93 -24.14 6.24
C SER A 224 -7.96 -23.02 5.94
N GLY A 225 -7.92 -22.37 4.77
CA GLY A 225 -8.85 -21.33 4.32
C GLY A 225 -8.41 -19.88 4.57
N LEU A 226 -7.21 -19.64 5.15
CA LEU A 226 -6.67 -18.29 5.32
C LEU A 226 -6.13 -17.76 3.97
N LYS A 227 -6.51 -16.53 3.61
CA LYS A 227 -6.14 -15.90 2.34
C LYS A 227 -5.26 -14.64 2.53
N ASP A 228 -5.33 -14.00 3.68
CA ASP A 228 -4.64 -12.74 4.00
C ASP A 228 -3.32 -13.02 4.71
N LEU A 229 -2.34 -13.48 3.94
CA LEU A 229 -1.02 -13.85 4.46
C LEU A 229 0.03 -12.81 4.08
N VAL A 230 1.03 -12.64 4.96
CA VAL A 230 2.23 -11.81 4.76
C VAL A 230 3.46 -12.68 5.00
N ILE A 231 4.51 -12.54 4.19
CA ILE A 231 5.71 -13.38 4.27
C ILE A 231 6.87 -12.64 4.96
N ASP A 232 7.44 -13.24 6.00
CA ASP A 232 8.78 -12.96 6.49
C ASP A 232 9.70 -14.16 6.16
N SER A 233 10.73 -13.93 5.35
CA SER A 233 11.72 -14.98 5.02
C SER A 233 12.59 -15.41 6.22
N GLY A 234 12.46 -14.71 7.36
CA GLY A 234 13.27 -14.93 8.56
C GLY A 234 14.69 -14.39 8.47
N SER A 235 15.15 -14.00 7.29
CA SER A 235 16.51 -13.48 7.08
C SER A 235 16.71 -12.13 7.75
N ARG A 236 17.76 -12.02 8.57
CA ARG A 236 18.22 -10.77 9.22
C ARG A 236 19.58 -10.30 8.70
N ASN A 237 20.20 -11.07 7.80
CA ASN A 237 21.31 -10.59 7.00
C ASN A 237 20.78 -9.85 5.78
N PHE A 238 21.21 -8.62 5.56
CA PHE A 238 20.71 -7.75 4.49
C PHE A 238 20.81 -8.38 3.09
N LYS A 239 21.98 -8.95 2.75
CA LYS A 239 22.17 -9.57 1.44
C LYS A 239 21.17 -10.69 1.21
N ARG A 240 21.03 -11.59 2.19
CA ARG A 240 20.11 -12.72 2.10
C ARG A 240 18.66 -12.25 2.04
N ALA A 241 18.28 -11.30 2.88
CA ALA A 241 16.92 -10.76 2.88
C ALA A 241 16.57 -10.11 1.53
N LEU A 242 17.50 -9.38 0.92
CA LEU A 242 17.30 -8.78 -0.41
C LEU A 242 17.17 -9.84 -1.51
N GLU A 243 18.02 -10.87 -1.48
CA GLU A 243 17.93 -12.02 -2.39
C GLU A 243 16.56 -12.71 -2.26
N ASP A 244 16.09 -12.94 -1.03
CA ASP A 244 14.78 -13.55 -0.75
C ASP A 244 13.63 -12.70 -1.30
N GLN A 245 13.65 -11.36 -1.12
CA GLN A 245 12.63 -10.46 -1.71
C GLN A 245 12.56 -10.61 -3.24
N ILE A 246 13.72 -10.61 -3.89
CA ILE A 246 13.82 -10.76 -5.35
C ILE A 246 13.32 -12.15 -5.78
N PHE A 247 13.69 -13.19 -5.03
CA PHE A 247 13.29 -14.56 -5.34
C PHE A 247 11.79 -14.78 -5.18
N ILE A 248 11.19 -14.34 -4.07
CA ILE A 248 9.75 -14.37 -3.81
C ILE A 248 9.01 -13.67 -4.95
N ARG A 249 9.41 -12.44 -5.31
CA ARG A 249 8.79 -11.67 -6.40
C ARG A 249 8.85 -12.41 -7.73
N ARG A 250 10.01 -12.96 -8.10
CA ARG A 250 10.20 -13.72 -9.34
C ARG A 250 9.41 -15.04 -9.35
N ALA A 251 9.40 -15.77 -8.25
CA ALA A 251 8.63 -17.00 -8.13
C ALA A 251 7.13 -16.73 -8.30
N ALA A 252 6.59 -15.70 -7.63
CA ALA A 252 5.19 -15.33 -7.73
C ALA A 252 4.81 -14.85 -9.14
N LEU A 253 5.58 -13.94 -9.75
CA LEU A 253 5.23 -13.31 -11.02
C LEU A 253 5.57 -14.16 -12.23
N LEU A 254 6.79 -14.68 -12.31
CA LEU A 254 7.27 -15.41 -13.50
C LEU A 254 6.88 -16.88 -13.48
N LYS A 255 6.92 -17.51 -12.31
CA LYS A 255 6.57 -18.93 -12.17
C LYS A 255 5.13 -19.15 -11.71
N LYS A 256 4.42 -18.09 -11.34
CA LYS A 256 3.07 -18.14 -10.77
C LYS A 256 2.97 -19.12 -9.60
N PHE A 257 4.03 -19.17 -8.81
CA PHE A 257 4.15 -20.06 -7.67
C PHE A 257 3.37 -19.47 -6.48
N ARG A 258 2.14 -19.91 -6.33
CA ARG A 258 1.15 -19.38 -5.38
C ARG A 258 1.59 -19.37 -3.91
N PRO A 259 2.32 -20.37 -3.39
CA PRO A 259 2.77 -20.34 -1.99
C PRO A 259 3.65 -19.14 -1.63
N LEU A 260 4.33 -18.52 -2.61
CA LEU A 260 5.09 -17.28 -2.45
C LEU A 260 4.36 -16.04 -3.00
N GLY A 261 3.10 -16.16 -3.38
CA GLY A 261 2.28 -15.10 -3.95
C GLY A 261 1.61 -14.19 -2.92
N PHE A 262 2.36 -13.74 -1.90
CA PHE A 262 1.88 -12.84 -0.84
C PHE A 262 2.85 -11.67 -0.65
N PRO A 263 2.37 -10.51 -0.12
CA PRO A 263 3.25 -9.41 0.23
C PRO A 263 4.19 -9.80 1.38
N THR A 264 5.28 -9.06 1.51
CA THR A 264 6.33 -9.37 2.48
C THR A 264 6.42 -8.32 3.59
N ILE A 265 6.97 -8.71 4.74
CA ILE A 265 7.39 -7.82 5.81
C ILE A 265 8.88 -7.99 6.06
N VAL A 266 9.59 -6.89 6.26
CA VAL A 266 11.04 -6.85 6.52
C VAL A 266 11.35 -6.00 7.73
N PHE A 267 12.43 -6.35 8.44
CA PHE A 267 12.85 -5.72 9.68
C PHE A 267 14.27 -5.15 9.57
N PRO A 268 14.47 -4.00 8.90
CA PRO A 268 15.76 -3.32 8.90
C PRO A 268 16.29 -3.03 10.31
N CYS A 269 15.37 -2.77 11.26
CA CYS A 269 15.68 -2.58 12.68
C CYS A 269 16.31 -3.79 13.40
N GLU A 270 16.26 -4.98 12.79
CA GLU A 270 16.92 -6.19 13.31
C GLU A 270 18.18 -6.57 12.51
N MET A 271 18.56 -5.74 11.51
CA MET A 271 19.71 -5.99 10.65
C MET A 271 20.94 -5.15 11.03
N THR A 272 20.74 -4.09 11.80
CA THR A 272 21.79 -3.16 12.23
C THR A 272 21.31 -2.30 13.41
N ASP A 273 22.27 -1.94 14.30
CA ASP A 273 22.04 -0.98 15.37
C ASP A 273 22.37 0.47 14.94
N ASP A 274 22.94 0.65 13.75
CA ASP A 274 23.24 1.96 13.18
C ASP A 274 21.99 2.51 12.47
N PHE A 275 21.39 3.54 13.03
CA PHE A 275 20.17 4.16 12.54
C PHE A 275 20.28 4.69 11.08
N ARG A 276 21.46 5.15 10.65
CA ARG A 276 21.68 5.60 9.28
C ARG A 276 21.71 4.43 8.31
N LYS A 277 22.38 3.34 8.71
CA LYS A 277 22.35 2.08 7.93
C LYS A 277 20.95 1.53 7.86
N GLU A 278 20.20 1.52 8.95
CA GLU A 278 18.80 1.10 8.97
C GLU A 278 17.99 1.87 7.93
N THR A 279 18.17 3.20 7.83
CA THR A 279 17.50 4.04 6.83
C THR A 279 17.85 3.62 5.40
N VAL A 280 19.13 3.33 5.11
CA VAL A 280 19.56 2.88 3.78
C VAL A 280 18.99 1.50 3.44
N LEU A 281 18.98 0.57 4.41
CA LEU A 281 18.38 -0.74 4.25
C LEU A 281 16.87 -0.63 3.98
N ALA A 282 16.18 0.20 4.74
CA ALA A 282 14.76 0.48 4.57
C ALA A 282 14.45 1.05 3.17
N ALA A 283 15.21 2.05 2.71
CA ALA A 283 15.08 2.61 1.37
C ALA A 283 15.25 1.53 0.28
N THR A 284 16.21 0.61 0.48
CA THR A 284 16.44 -0.48 -0.46
C THR A 284 15.23 -1.43 -0.53
N PHE A 285 14.62 -1.79 0.60
CA PHE A 285 13.44 -2.64 0.61
C PHE A 285 12.19 -1.94 0.08
N ILE A 286 12.04 -0.63 0.28
CA ILE A 286 11.01 0.18 -0.37
C ILE A 286 11.15 0.09 -1.90
N ALA A 287 12.37 0.21 -2.41
CA ALA A 287 12.66 0.11 -3.84
C ALA A 287 12.58 -1.33 -4.37
N LYS A 288 12.79 -2.33 -3.51
CA LYS A 288 12.90 -3.76 -3.88
C LYS A 288 11.94 -4.63 -3.06
N TYR A 289 10.65 -4.41 -3.32
CA TYR A 289 9.56 -5.34 -3.09
C TYR A 289 9.11 -5.58 -1.66
N GLY A 290 9.64 -4.86 -0.68
CA GLY A 290 9.10 -4.91 0.68
C GLY A 290 7.65 -4.42 0.70
N GLY A 291 6.73 -5.19 1.31
CA GLY A 291 5.34 -4.78 1.50
C GLY A 291 5.14 -4.01 2.81
N ILE A 292 5.90 -4.35 3.85
CA ILE A 292 5.97 -3.63 5.12
C ILE A 292 7.44 -3.52 5.51
N VAL A 293 7.86 -2.35 5.98
CA VAL A 293 9.20 -2.07 6.47
C VAL A 293 9.12 -1.59 7.92
N VAL A 294 9.66 -2.37 8.85
CA VAL A 294 9.61 -2.09 10.29
C VAL A 294 10.90 -1.42 10.74
N LEU A 295 10.77 -0.22 11.30
CA LEU A 295 11.86 0.61 11.78
C LEU A 295 11.95 0.61 13.31
N SER A 296 13.14 0.79 13.83
CA SER A 296 13.40 0.90 15.28
C SER A 296 12.80 2.17 15.85
N ASP A 297 12.90 3.29 15.16
CA ASP A 297 12.39 4.61 15.54
C ASP A 297 12.09 5.46 14.31
N LEU A 298 11.49 6.63 14.52
CA LEU A 298 11.20 7.63 13.50
C LEU A 298 11.93 8.94 13.83
N GLN A 299 12.76 9.39 12.90
CA GLN A 299 13.42 10.70 12.98
C GLN A 299 13.17 11.45 11.66
N GLY A 300 12.97 12.78 11.73
CA GLY A 300 12.62 13.56 10.54
C GLY A 300 13.61 13.38 9.39
N HIS A 301 14.92 13.38 9.69
CA HIS A 301 15.98 13.25 8.69
C HIS A 301 16.09 11.86 8.04
N SER A 302 15.54 10.80 8.66
CA SER A 302 15.49 9.45 8.11
C SER A 302 14.15 9.13 7.47
N LEU A 303 13.04 9.55 8.09
CA LEU A 303 11.71 9.26 7.58
C LEU A 303 11.41 10.01 6.27
N PHE A 304 11.75 11.30 6.19
CA PHE A 304 11.46 12.10 5.01
C PHE A 304 12.00 11.50 3.70
N PRO A 305 13.29 11.12 3.59
CA PRO A 305 13.78 10.46 2.39
C PRO A 305 13.09 9.11 2.10
N LEU A 306 12.68 8.36 3.11
CA LEU A 306 11.97 7.09 2.91
C LEU A 306 10.57 7.30 2.31
N VAL A 307 9.76 8.20 2.87
CA VAL A 307 8.42 8.48 2.34
C VAL A 307 8.49 9.16 0.98
N LEU A 308 9.52 9.97 0.71
CA LEU A 308 9.76 10.59 -0.59
C LEU A 308 10.17 9.55 -1.65
N ALA A 309 11.09 8.64 -1.31
CA ALA A 309 11.49 7.53 -2.19
C ALA A 309 10.29 6.63 -2.51
N ARG A 310 9.48 6.30 -1.49
CA ARG A 310 8.23 5.54 -1.64
C ARG A 310 7.28 6.21 -2.61
N MET A 311 7.00 7.51 -2.44
CA MET A 311 6.16 8.27 -3.33
C MET A 311 6.67 8.20 -4.78
N ASN A 312 7.95 8.45 -5.01
CA ASN A 312 8.53 8.46 -6.35
C ASN A 312 8.51 7.09 -7.03
N ILE A 313 8.74 6.00 -6.27
CA ILE A 313 8.76 4.63 -6.83
C ILE A 313 7.35 4.15 -7.18
N TYR A 314 6.36 4.54 -6.40
CA TYR A 314 4.96 4.13 -6.58
C TYR A 314 4.11 5.11 -7.41
N THR A 315 4.73 6.15 -7.97
CA THR A 315 4.11 6.97 -9.03
C THR A 315 4.20 6.24 -10.36
N ASP A 316 3.14 6.33 -11.18
CA ASP A 316 3.13 5.71 -12.52
C ASP A 316 4.22 6.37 -13.41
N PRO A 317 5.21 5.59 -13.91
CA PRO A 317 6.26 6.14 -14.75
C PRO A 317 5.76 6.60 -16.12
N GLN A 318 4.59 6.12 -16.56
CA GLN A 318 3.98 6.47 -17.84
C GLN A 318 2.92 7.57 -17.71
N ARG A 319 2.45 7.86 -16.50
CA ARG A 319 1.46 8.90 -16.20
C ARG A 319 1.97 9.76 -15.08
N PRO A 320 2.66 10.88 -15.42
CA PRO A 320 3.13 11.83 -14.41
C PRO A 320 1.98 12.31 -13.52
N MET A 321 2.31 12.66 -12.28
CA MET A 321 1.32 13.23 -11.36
C MET A 321 0.80 14.55 -11.94
N ALA A 322 -0.52 14.65 -12.07
CA ALA A 322 -1.18 15.80 -12.66
C ALA A 322 -2.20 16.41 -11.70
N THR A 323 -2.22 17.74 -11.62
CA THR A 323 -3.28 18.52 -10.99
C THR A 323 -4.45 18.64 -11.97
N SER A 324 -5.66 18.75 -11.47
CA SER A 324 -6.83 18.97 -12.34
C SER A 324 -6.68 20.26 -13.15
N PRO A 325 -6.91 20.23 -14.46
CA PRO A 325 -6.94 21.45 -15.26
C PRO A 325 -8.06 22.39 -14.80
N GLY A 326 -7.81 23.69 -14.85
CA GLY A 326 -8.81 24.67 -14.42
C GLY A 326 -8.22 26.04 -14.13
N ILE A 327 -9.04 26.93 -13.59
CA ILE A 327 -8.64 28.26 -13.14
C ILE A 327 -8.68 28.28 -11.62
N TYR A 328 -7.56 28.62 -11.00
CA TYR A 328 -7.35 28.66 -9.57
C TYR A 328 -7.20 30.10 -9.09
N GLU A 329 -7.90 30.44 -8.03
CA GLU A 329 -7.82 31.73 -7.35
C GLU A 329 -6.74 31.70 -6.29
N ILE A 330 -5.71 32.57 -6.41
CA ILE A 330 -4.66 32.67 -5.41
C ILE A 330 -4.60 34.11 -4.88
N ASN A 331 -4.59 34.26 -3.55
CA ASN A 331 -4.60 35.56 -2.86
C ASN A 331 -5.82 36.44 -3.17
N SER A 332 -7.00 35.82 -3.39
CA SER A 332 -8.30 36.51 -3.64
C SER A 332 -8.25 37.49 -4.82
N PRO A 333 -8.06 37.03 -6.06
CA PRO A 333 -7.95 37.90 -7.23
C PRO A 333 -9.29 38.57 -7.58
N SER A 334 -9.21 39.75 -8.18
CA SER A 334 -10.31 40.51 -8.82
C SER A 334 -10.21 40.40 -10.35
N ASP A 335 -11.22 40.91 -11.07
CA ASP A 335 -11.22 40.89 -12.53
C ASP A 335 -10.00 41.60 -13.18
N SER A 336 -9.41 42.56 -12.46
CA SER A 336 -8.21 43.30 -12.91
C SER A 336 -6.89 42.64 -12.49
N SER A 337 -6.96 41.51 -11.77
CA SER A 337 -5.74 40.84 -11.31
C SER A 337 -5.04 40.09 -12.43
N PRO A 338 -3.69 40.00 -12.38
CA PRO A 338 -2.92 39.28 -13.39
C PRO A 338 -3.33 37.83 -13.53
N MET A 339 -3.21 37.30 -14.74
CA MET A 339 -3.45 35.90 -15.08
C MET A 339 -2.11 35.25 -15.42
N CYS A 340 -1.78 34.17 -14.71
CA CYS A 340 -0.64 33.31 -15.00
C CYS A 340 -1.11 31.98 -15.58
N VAL A 341 -0.28 31.35 -16.42
CA VAL A 341 -0.57 30.06 -17.06
C VAL A 341 0.52 29.07 -16.71
N THR A 342 0.14 27.85 -16.33
CA THR A 342 1.08 26.78 -16.03
C THR A 342 0.60 25.42 -16.59
N SER A 343 1.51 24.45 -16.64
CA SER A 343 1.15 23.06 -16.94
C SER A 343 0.42 22.40 -15.75
N ASN A 344 -0.29 21.30 -16.02
CA ASN A 344 -0.89 20.50 -14.94
C ASN A 344 0.07 19.46 -14.33
N PHE A 345 1.36 19.47 -14.65
CA PHE A 345 2.35 18.68 -13.93
C PHE A 345 2.38 19.11 -12.46
N SER A 346 2.04 18.20 -11.54
CA SER A 346 1.79 18.55 -10.14
C SER A 346 2.96 19.30 -9.50
N LEU A 347 4.21 18.89 -9.74
CA LEU A 347 5.36 19.57 -9.17
C LEU A 347 5.47 21.03 -9.66
N THR A 348 5.24 21.30 -10.96
CA THR A 348 5.25 22.65 -11.52
C THR A 348 4.12 23.48 -10.92
N TYR A 349 2.90 22.93 -10.86
CA TYR A 349 1.76 23.61 -10.25
C TYR A 349 2.04 24.03 -8.82
N PHE A 350 2.49 23.10 -7.95
CA PHE A 350 2.71 23.40 -6.54
C PHE A 350 3.87 24.37 -6.30
N ILE A 351 4.90 24.38 -7.16
CA ILE A 351 5.96 25.37 -7.08
C ILE A 351 5.42 26.75 -7.47
N VAL A 352 4.73 26.85 -8.62
CA VAL A 352 4.22 28.13 -9.12
C VAL A 352 3.15 28.70 -8.19
N SER A 353 2.19 27.88 -7.75
CA SER A 353 1.15 28.34 -6.82
C SER A 353 1.74 28.81 -5.48
N GLY A 354 2.72 28.08 -4.93
CA GLY A 354 3.39 28.45 -3.67
C GLY A 354 4.19 29.76 -3.79
N GLU A 355 4.86 30.01 -4.92
CA GLU A 355 5.54 31.28 -5.18
C GLU A 355 4.55 32.45 -5.29
N ILE A 356 3.42 32.24 -5.98
CA ILE A 356 2.37 33.25 -6.08
C ILE A 356 1.75 33.52 -4.68
N GLU A 357 1.42 32.49 -3.92
CA GLU A 357 0.93 32.64 -2.54
C GLU A 357 1.89 33.46 -1.67
N SER A 358 3.19 33.13 -1.73
CA SER A 358 4.24 33.80 -0.97
C SER A 358 4.42 35.25 -1.38
N SER A 359 4.21 35.59 -2.64
CA SER A 359 4.29 36.95 -3.17
C SER A 359 3.17 37.86 -2.68
N ARG A 360 2.04 37.28 -2.20
CA ARG A 360 0.79 37.94 -1.81
C ARG A 360 0.15 38.75 -2.94
N VAL A 361 0.53 38.52 -4.20
CA VAL A 361 -0.09 39.15 -5.35
C VAL A 361 -1.37 38.40 -5.70
N PRO A 362 -2.56 39.07 -5.73
CA PRO A 362 -3.80 38.46 -6.19
C PRO A 362 -3.65 38.01 -7.65
N THR A 363 -3.83 36.72 -7.92
CA THR A 363 -3.51 36.12 -9.24
C THR A 363 -4.49 35.03 -9.62
N TRP A 364 -4.93 35.03 -10.87
CA TRP A 364 -5.60 33.90 -11.51
C TRP A 364 -4.55 32.96 -12.09
N LEU A 365 -4.51 31.71 -11.63
CA LEU A 365 -3.62 30.69 -12.15
C LEU A 365 -4.38 29.70 -13.03
N VAL A 366 -4.14 29.75 -14.32
CA VAL A 366 -4.70 28.84 -15.33
C VAL A 366 -3.81 27.60 -15.42
N VAL A 367 -4.35 26.45 -15.05
CA VAL A 367 -3.70 25.14 -15.13
C VAL A 367 -4.16 24.43 -16.39
N MET A 368 -3.24 24.24 -17.31
CA MET A 368 -3.50 23.68 -18.63
C MET A 368 -3.40 22.15 -18.60
N ASP A 369 -4.29 21.46 -19.32
CA ASP A 369 -4.17 20.01 -19.51
C ASP A 369 -3.03 19.69 -20.49
N THR A 370 -1.89 19.33 -19.91
CA THR A 370 -0.69 18.94 -20.65
C THR A 370 -0.35 17.45 -20.45
N GLU A 371 -1.37 16.65 -20.07
CA GLU A 371 -1.19 15.23 -19.71
C GLU A 371 -0.16 14.99 -18.58
N GLY A 372 0.00 15.98 -17.69
CA GLY A 372 0.98 15.93 -16.59
C GLY A 372 2.43 16.20 -17.03
N LEU A 373 2.66 16.72 -18.24
CA LEU A 373 3.99 17.10 -18.68
C LEU A 373 4.39 18.47 -18.12
N SER A 374 5.65 18.63 -17.75
CA SER A 374 6.19 19.88 -17.19
C SER A 374 6.45 20.96 -18.27
N VAL A 375 6.49 20.56 -19.52
CA VAL A 375 6.79 21.45 -20.67
C VAL A 375 5.56 21.60 -21.54
N MET A 376 5.11 22.84 -21.71
CA MET A 376 4.10 23.19 -22.71
C MET A 376 4.80 23.42 -24.06
N THR A 377 4.39 22.66 -25.07
CA THR A 377 4.79 22.99 -26.45
C THR A 377 4.08 24.24 -26.91
N ALA A 378 4.69 24.99 -27.81
CA ALA A 378 4.09 26.19 -28.38
C ALA A 378 2.70 25.90 -29.00
N TRP A 379 2.50 24.71 -29.55
CA TRP A 379 1.21 24.26 -30.10
C TRP A 379 0.16 24.06 -29.00
N ALA A 380 0.52 23.39 -27.94
CA ALA A 380 -0.38 23.20 -26.80
C ALA A 380 -0.75 24.54 -26.15
N ALA A 381 0.25 25.42 -25.94
CA ALA A 381 0.01 26.76 -25.41
C ALA A 381 -0.96 27.57 -26.30
N GLY A 382 -0.78 27.55 -27.62
CA GLY A 382 -1.65 28.28 -28.56
C GLY A 382 -3.12 27.83 -28.51
N LYS A 383 -3.36 26.55 -28.46
CA LYS A 383 -4.73 25.99 -28.38
C LYS A 383 -5.38 26.24 -27.00
N PHE A 384 -4.70 25.90 -25.93
CA PHE A 384 -5.27 25.87 -24.60
C PHE A 384 -5.38 27.26 -23.95
N VAL A 385 -4.45 28.19 -24.25
CA VAL A 385 -4.58 29.57 -23.78
C VAL A 385 -5.82 30.22 -24.35
N GLY A 386 -6.12 29.97 -25.63
CA GLY A 386 -7.37 30.45 -26.25
C GLY A 386 -8.61 29.94 -25.55
N ASP A 387 -8.68 28.65 -25.24
CA ASP A 387 -9.78 28.05 -24.52
C ASP A 387 -9.91 28.56 -23.08
N ALA A 388 -8.77 28.69 -22.36
CA ALA A 388 -8.74 29.23 -20.99
C ALA A 388 -9.18 30.69 -20.92
N ILE A 389 -8.73 31.54 -21.84
CA ILE A 389 -9.16 32.94 -21.96
C ILE A 389 -10.67 33.00 -22.25
N GLY A 390 -11.18 32.14 -23.14
CA GLY A 390 -12.61 32.06 -23.44
C GLY A 390 -13.46 31.66 -22.24
N ILE A 391 -12.96 30.78 -21.37
CA ILE A 391 -13.63 30.39 -20.11
C ILE A 391 -13.57 31.55 -19.10
N PHE A 392 -12.45 32.25 -19.00
CA PHE A 392 -12.30 33.41 -18.12
C PHE A 392 -13.23 34.56 -18.51
N MET A 393 -13.30 34.89 -19.80
CA MET A 393 -14.18 35.92 -20.32
C MET A 393 -15.69 35.62 -20.09
N LYS A 394 -16.07 34.33 -20.08
CA LYS A 394 -17.45 33.90 -19.76
C LYS A 394 -17.76 33.94 -18.27
N LYS A 395 -16.78 33.90 -17.38
CA LYS A 395 -16.98 34.02 -15.92
C LYS A 395 -17.05 35.49 -15.46
N SER A 396 -16.44 36.39 -16.19
CA SER A 396 -16.39 37.83 -15.90
C SER A 396 -17.53 38.63 -16.58
N SER A 397 -18.37 37.98 -17.35
CA SER A 397 -19.63 38.49 -17.92
C SER A 397 -20.86 37.90 -17.18
#